data_91459026acc967fa679ba3464c0220b7
#
_entry.id   91459026acc967fa679ba3464c0220b7
#
_cell.length_a   1.000
_cell.length_b   1.000
_cell.length_c   1.000
_cell.angle_alpha   90.00
_cell.angle_beta   90.00
_cell.angle_gamma   90.00
#
_symmetry.space_group_name_H-M   'P 1'
#
loop_
_entity.id
_entity.type
_entity.pdbx_description
1 polymer ?
#
loop_
_entity_poly.entity_id
_entity_poly.type
_entity_poly.pdbx_seq_one_letter_code
_entity_poly.pdbx_strand_id
1 'polypeptide(L)'
;IRVNDKIVKSSYKVKKNDRIRILFTHPPYENLLTPEKINIDIIYEDDSIIIINKRSGMVVHPGHGNYTGTLINALLYHFDSLPNNSSNRPGLVHRIDKETSGLLVIAKTEKSMRLLAKQFFKKSVEREYYALVWVM
;
A
#
# COMPACT_ATOMS: atom_id res chain seq x y z
N ILE A 1 19.84 -2.09 16.30
CA ILE A 1 19.52 -1.24 17.46
C ILE A 1 20.63 -1.39 18.49
N ARG A 2 21.11 -0.28 19.03
CA ARG A 2 22.04 -0.26 20.17
C ARG A 2 21.41 0.43 21.36
N VAL A 3 21.66 -0.08 22.55
CA VAL A 3 21.29 0.54 23.81
C VAL A 3 22.56 0.78 24.61
N ASN A 4 22.82 2.03 25.02
CA ASN A 4 24.06 2.44 25.69
C ASN A 4 25.30 1.97 24.91
N ASP A 5 25.25 2.17 23.56
CA ASP A 5 26.27 1.79 22.58
C ASP A 5 26.52 0.27 22.40
N LYS A 6 25.81 -0.60 23.12
CA LYS A 6 25.88 -2.06 22.96
C LYS A 6 24.75 -2.59 22.08
N ILE A 7 25.05 -3.59 21.23
CA ILE A 7 24.03 -4.29 20.46
C ILE A 7 23.18 -5.13 21.40
N VAL A 8 21.86 -4.99 21.31
CA VAL A 8 20.90 -5.73 22.13
C VAL A 8 19.95 -6.57 21.26
N LYS A 9 19.40 -7.64 21.85
CA LYS A 9 18.38 -8.47 21.21
C LYS A 9 17.06 -7.69 21.11
N SER A 10 16.19 -8.07 20.16
CA SER A 10 14.86 -7.47 20.00
C SER A 10 13.97 -7.57 21.25
N SER A 11 14.22 -8.57 22.09
CA SER A 11 13.52 -8.80 23.35
C SER A 11 14.05 -7.96 24.53
N TYR A 12 15.04 -7.08 24.31
CA TYR A 12 15.58 -6.24 25.38
C TYR A 12 14.50 -5.31 25.95
N LYS A 13 14.31 -5.35 27.27
CA LYS A 13 13.39 -4.45 27.97
C LYS A 13 14.09 -3.14 28.30
N VAL A 14 13.66 -2.08 27.65
CA VAL A 14 14.19 -0.72 27.84
C VAL A 14 14.02 -0.27 29.30
N LYS A 15 15.05 0.34 29.87
CA LYS A 15 15.07 0.89 31.21
C LYS A 15 15.06 2.41 31.17
N LYS A 16 14.67 3.03 32.29
CA LYS A 16 14.77 4.49 32.45
C LYS A 16 16.23 4.93 32.25
N ASN A 17 16.44 5.98 31.48
CA ASN A 17 17.73 6.57 31.09
C ASN A 17 18.55 5.74 30.08
N ASP A 18 18.01 4.70 29.47
CA ASP A 18 18.68 4.05 28.35
C ASP A 18 18.77 4.98 27.14
N ARG A 19 19.97 5.10 26.57
CA ARG A 19 20.20 5.79 25.29
C ARG A 19 20.02 4.78 24.15
N ILE A 20 18.96 4.94 23.38
CA ILE A 20 18.67 4.08 22.23
C ILE A 20 19.20 4.72 20.96
N ARG A 21 20.03 3.99 20.21
CA ARG A 21 20.51 4.37 18.88
C ARG A 21 20.01 3.37 17.84
N ILE A 22 19.25 3.89 16.87
CA ILE A 22 18.80 3.10 15.73
C ILE A 22 19.70 3.51 14.55
N LEU A 23 20.42 2.53 13.99
CA LEU A 23 21.20 2.71 12.77
C LEU A 23 20.38 2.07 11.64
N PHE A 24 19.97 2.89 10.70
CA PHE A 24 19.38 2.42 9.46
C PHE A 24 20.53 2.13 8.48
N THR A 25 20.63 0.91 8.01
CA THR A 25 21.63 0.52 6.98
C THR A 25 21.28 1.09 5.61
N HIS A 26 20.03 1.53 5.45
CA HIS A 26 19.55 2.23 4.28
C HIS A 26 18.85 3.49 4.78
N PRO A 27 19.03 4.65 4.12
CA PRO A 27 18.26 5.84 4.45
C PRO A 27 16.78 5.49 4.38
N PRO A 28 15.94 6.03 5.27
CA PRO A 28 14.50 5.94 5.08
C PRO A 28 14.21 6.44 3.68
N TYR A 29 13.55 5.65 2.86
CA TYR A 29 13.23 6.01 1.47
C TYR A 29 12.33 7.25 1.50
N GLU A 30 12.95 8.41 1.26
CA GLU A 30 12.29 9.69 1.14
C GLU A 30 11.61 9.72 -0.19
N ASN A 31 10.61 9.49 -0.64
CA ASN A 31 9.94 9.47 -1.94
C ASN A 31 9.76 8.07 -2.57
N LEU A 32 9.08 7.19 -1.84
CA LEU A 32 8.63 5.91 -2.41
C LEU A 32 7.53 6.07 -3.47
N LEU A 33 6.91 7.24 -3.56
CA LEU A 33 5.83 7.53 -4.50
C LEU A 33 6.35 8.22 -5.77
N THR A 34 7.30 7.60 -6.43
CA THR A 34 7.77 8.02 -7.75
C THR A 34 6.91 7.39 -8.85
N PRO A 35 6.50 8.16 -9.88
CA PRO A 35 5.81 7.59 -11.04
C PRO A 35 6.69 6.58 -11.78
N GLU A 36 6.14 5.43 -12.11
CA GLU A 36 6.83 4.39 -12.88
C GLU A 36 5.95 3.90 -14.04
N LYS A 37 6.55 3.79 -15.22
CA LYS A 37 5.87 3.27 -16.43
C LYS A 37 5.65 1.76 -16.31
N ILE A 38 4.58 1.38 -15.60
CA ILE A 38 4.17 0.00 -15.41
C ILE A 38 2.78 -0.18 -16.03
N ASN A 39 2.61 -1.22 -16.83
CA ASN A 39 1.30 -1.54 -17.41
C ASN A 39 0.34 -2.00 -16.32
N ILE A 40 -0.86 -1.42 -16.32
CA ILE A 40 -1.99 -1.78 -15.46
C ILE A 40 -3.17 -2.20 -16.32
N ASP A 41 -3.91 -3.20 -15.86
CA ASP A 41 -5.09 -3.73 -16.52
C ASP A 41 -6.32 -3.00 -15.99
N ILE A 42 -6.78 -1.96 -16.72
CA ILE A 42 -7.95 -1.16 -16.37
C ILE A 42 -9.19 -1.83 -16.96
N ILE A 43 -10.09 -2.29 -16.09
CA ILE A 43 -11.36 -2.96 -16.47
C ILE A 43 -12.47 -1.94 -16.69
N TYR A 44 -12.46 -0.86 -15.90
CA TYR A 44 -13.44 0.22 -15.98
C TYR A 44 -12.84 1.53 -15.51
N GLU A 45 -13.24 2.61 -16.15
CA GLU A 45 -12.87 3.97 -15.74
C GLU A 45 -14.00 4.94 -16.07
N ASP A 46 -14.29 5.85 -15.13
CA ASP A 46 -15.12 7.02 -15.32
C ASP A 46 -14.48 8.27 -14.67
N ASP A 47 -15.22 9.35 -14.50
CA ASP A 47 -14.73 10.59 -13.89
C ASP A 47 -14.47 10.46 -12.38
N SER A 48 -14.98 9.43 -11.75
CA SER A 48 -14.98 9.27 -10.27
C SER A 48 -14.11 8.13 -9.79
N ILE A 49 -14.03 7.02 -10.54
CA ILE A 49 -13.35 5.80 -10.13
C ILE A 49 -12.61 5.12 -11.29
N ILE A 50 -11.67 4.27 -10.91
CA ILE A 50 -11.01 3.31 -11.81
C ILE A 50 -11.14 1.94 -11.17
N ILE A 51 -11.44 0.91 -11.94
CA ILE A 51 -11.37 -0.49 -11.53
C ILE A 51 -10.22 -1.17 -12.26
N ILE A 52 -9.30 -1.71 -11.49
CA ILE A 52 -8.09 -2.36 -11.98
C ILE A 52 -8.13 -3.84 -11.63
N ASN A 53 -7.77 -4.69 -12.58
CA ASN A 53 -7.45 -6.09 -12.33
C ASN A 53 -5.97 -6.22 -11.96
N LYS A 54 -5.68 -6.23 -10.67
CA LYS A 54 -4.30 -6.35 -10.18
C LYS A 54 -3.76 -7.76 -10.46
N ARG A 55 -2.60 -7.85 -11.11
CA ARG A 55 -1.88 -9.13 -11.26
C ARG A 55 -1.32 -9.64 -9.93
N SER A 56 -1.20 -10.95 -9.76
CA SER A 56 -0.43 -11.57 -8.69
C SER A 56 1.04 -11.13 -8.75
N GLY A 57 1.71 -11.09 -7.62
CA GLY A 57 3.10 -10.63 -7.48
C GLY A 57 3.27 -9.11 -7.40
N MET A 58 2.23 -8.31 -7.73
CA MET A 58 2.27 -6.85 -7.63
C MET A 58 1.85 -6.37 -6.24
N VAL A 59 2.72 -5.61 -5.57
CA VAL A 59 2.39 -4.92 -4.33
C VAL A 59 1.55 -3.68 -4.61
N VAL A 60 0.55 -3.38 -3.78
CA VAL A 60 -0.32 -2.22 -4.00
C VAL A 60 0.37 -0.91 -3.62
N HIS A 61 1.06 -0.85 -2.49
CA HIS A 61 1.69 0.35 -1.97
C HIS A 61 3.10 0.03 -1.46
N PRO A 62 4.10 0.91 -1.68
CA PRO A 62 5.44 0.70 -1.16
C PRO A 62 5.48 0.36 0.32
N GLY A 63 6.39 -0.55 0.67
CA GLY A 63 6.59 -1.01 2.04
C GLY A 63 7.88 -1.79 2.19
N HIS A 64 8.13 -2.36 3.35
CA HIS A 64 9.35 -3.08 3.64
C HIS A 64 9.66 -4.16 2.58
N GLY A 65 10.83 -4.07 1.97
CA GLY A 65 11.29 -5.00 0.92
C GLY A 65 10.64 -4.80 -0.47
N ASN A 66 9.68 -3.88 -0.64
CA ASN A 66 9.03 -3.59 -1.93
C ASN A 66 8.84 -2.07 -2.04
N TYR A 67 9.89 -1.38 -2.42
CA TYR A 67 9.93 0.08 -2.38
C TYR A 67 9.53 0.73 -3.72
N THR A 68 9.62 -0.01 -4.80
CA THR A 68 9.32 0.40 -6.18
C THR A 68 8.51 -0.68 -6.88
N GLY A 69 8.05 -0.45 -8.11
CA GLY A 69 7.32 -1.44 -8.89
C GLY A 69 5.91 -1.73 -8.36
N THR A 70 5.34 -0.84 -7.55
CA THR A 70 4.03 -1.05 -6.92
C THR A 70 2.90 -0.48 -7.80
N LEU A 71 1.67 -0.89 -7.50
CA LEU A 71 0.50 -0.35 -8.20
C LEU A 71 0.42 1.17 -8.09
N ILE A 72 0.76 1.73 -6.93
CA ILE A 72 0.71 3.18 -6.74
C ILE A 72 1.74 3.91 -7.60
N ASN A 73 2.94 3.35 -7.81
CA ASN A 73 3.93 3.91 -8.73
C ASN A 73 3.39 3.95 -10.17
N ALA A 74 2.68 2.89 -10.58
CA ALA A 74 2.01 2.84 -11.87
C ALA A 74 0.87 3.87 -11.98
N LEU A 75 0.02 3.96 -10.96
CA LEU A 75 -1.08 4.94 -10.93
C LEU A 75 -0.59 6.38 -11.04
N LEU A 76 0.48 6.73 -10.36
CA LEU A 76 1.09 8.06 -10.43
C LEU A 76 1.71 8.37 -11.80
N TYR A 77 2.05 7.35 -12.59
CA TYR A 77 2.51 7.54 -13.96
C TYR A 77 1.33 7.72 -14.94
N HIS A 78 0.24 7.00 -14.74
CA HIS A 78 -0.90 7.00 -15.65
C HIS A 78 -1.89 8.13 -15.39
N PHE A 79 -1.89 8.74 -14.20
CA PHE A 79 -2.84 9.76 -13.80
C PHE A 79 -2.12 10.97 -13.20
N ASP A 80 -2.36 12.16 -13.75
CA ASP A 80 -1.73 13.41 -13.34
C ASP A 80 -2.08 13.80 -11.90
N SER A 81 -3.27 13.45 -11.46
CA SER A 81 -3.76 13.79 -10.12
C SER A 81 -4.71 12.71 -9.59
N LEU A 82 -4.41 12.23 -8.39
CA LEU A 82 -5.29 11.36 -7.62
C LEU A 82 -5.50 11.97 -6.23
N PRO A 83 -6.70 11.85 -5.65
CA PRO A 83 -6.97 12.34 -4.32
C PRO A 83 -6.08 11.62 -3.31
N ASN A 84 -5.51 12.36 -2.37
CA ASN A 84 -4.59 11.81 -1.39
C ASN A 84 -5.12 11.97 0.03
N ASN A 85 -4.80 11.02 0.89
CA ASN A 85 -5.14 11.07 2.31
C ASN A 85 -3.89 11.31 3.17
N SER A 86 -4.09 11.53 4.47
CA SER A 86 -3.00 11.72 5.43
C SER A 86 -1.99 10.58 5.51
N SER A 87 -2.34 9.41 4.97
CA SER A 87 -1.45 8.23 4.93
C SER A 87 -0.64 8.14 3.65
N ASN A 88 -0.65 9.17 2.81
CA ASN A 88 0.05 9.24 1.53
C ASN A 88 -0.27 8.04 0.60
N ARG A 89 -1.58 7.81 0.38
CA ARG A 89 -2.12 6.71 -0.44
C ARG A 89 -3.03 7.24 -1.53
N PRO A 90 -2.48 7.85 -2.60
CA PRO A 90 -3.27 8.45 -3.66
C PRO A 90 -4.30 7.48 -4.24
N GLY A 91 -5.58 7.87 -4.23
CA GLY A 91 -6.70 7.09 -4.77
C GLY A 91 -7.05 5.79 -4.05
N LEU A 92 -6.21 5.28 -3.14
CA LEU A 92 -6.42 3.97 -2.51
C LEU A 92 -7.41 4.04 -1.35
N VAL A 93 -8.43 3.21 -1.43
CA VAL A 93 -9.46 3.03 -0.39
C VAL A 93 -9.42 1.63 0.25
N HIS A 94 -8.76 0.67 -0.40
CA HIS A 94 -8.50 -0.68 0.09
C HIS A 94 -7.26 -1.28 -0.55
N ARG A 95 -6.92 -2.50 -0.15
CA ARG A 95 -5.81 -3.26 -0.75
C ARG A 95 -6.12 -4.74 -0.74
N ILE A 96 -5.45 -5.47 -1.64
CA ILE A 96 -5.31 -6.93 -1.61
C ILE A 96 -3.83 -7.27 -1.53
N ASP A 97 -3.49 -8.46 -1.11
CA ASP A 97 -2.11 -8.87 -0.86
C ASP A 97 -1.31 -9.01 -2.16
N LYS A 98 0.01 -9.09 -2.04
CA LYS A 98 0.94 -9.19 -3.15
C LYS A 98 0.57 -10.32 -4.09
N GLU A 99 0.38 -11.52 -3.56
CA GLU A 99 0.12 -12.73 -4.34
C GLU A 99 -1.37 -12.89 -4.74
N THR A 100 -2.25 -12.07 -4.19
CA THR A 100 -3.66 -12.03 -4.59
C THR A 100 -3.82 -11.24 -5.89
N SER A 101 -4.45 -11.82 -6.88
CA SER A 101 -4.92 -11.13 -8.09
C SER A 101 -6.39 -10.73 -7.97
N GLY A 102 -6.84 -9.81 -8.81
CA GLY A 102 -8.25 -9.42 -8.90
C GLY A 102 -8.51 -7.93 -8.76
N LEU A 103 -9.76 -7.61 -8.55
CA LEU A 103 -10.27 -6.24 -8.70
C LEU A 103 -9.90 -5.34 -7.53
N LEU A 104 -9.44 -4.15 -7.88
CA LEU A 104 -9.24 -3.02 -6.98
C LEU A 104 -9.98 -1.80 -7.50
N VAL A 105 -10.69 -1.11 -6.63
CA VAL A 105 -11.28 0.20 -6.94
C VAL A 105 -10.36 1.31 -6.45
N ILE A 106 -10.11 2.27 -7.34
CA ILE A 106 -9.29 3.45 -7.11
C ILE A 106 -10.21 4.68 -7.25
N ALA A 107 -10.11 5.61 -6.30
CA ALA A 107 -10.83 6.86 -6.37
C ALA A 107 -10.08 7.89 -7.23
N LYS A 108 -10.78 8.61 -8.11
CA LYS A 108 -10.24 9.73 -8.90
C LYS A 108 -10.54 11.10 -8.29
N THR A 109 -11.50 11.17 -7.38
CA THR A 109 -11.91 12.42 -6.72
C THR A 109 -11.95 12.27 -5.20
N GLU A 110 -11.81 13.39 -4.48
CA GLU A 110 -11.96 13.42 -3.02
C GLU A 110 -13.34 12.91 -2.57
N LYS A 111 -14.38 13.22 -3.34
CA LYS A 111 -15.74 12.78 -3.06
C LYS A 111 -15.86 11.26 -3.15
N SER A 112 -15.37 10.65 -4.23
CA SER A 112 -15.41 9.20 -4.42
C SER A 112 -14.53 8.50 -3.39
N MET A 113 -13.34 9.04 -3.08
CA MET A 113 -12.46 8.49 -2.05
C MET A 113 -13.15 8.43 -0.68
N ARG A 114 -13.80 9.50 -0.25
CA ARG A 114 -14.53 9.55 1.01
C ARG A 114 -15.71 8.57 1.05
N LEU A 115 -16.49 8.50 -0.04
CA LEU A 115 -17.66 7.62 -0.11
C LEU A 115 -17.25 6.13 -0.13
N LEU A 116 -16.25 5.78 -0.91
CA LEU A 116 -15.73 4.41 -0.97
C LEU A 116 -15.09 4.01 0.36
N ALA A 117 -14.25 4.87 0.96
CA ALA A 117 -13.66 4.59 2.27
C ALA A 117 -14.72 4.32 3.33
N LYS A 118 -15.84 5.07 3.31
CA LYS A 118 -16.98 4.84 4.20
C LYS A 118 -17.63 3.47 3.97
N GLN A 119 -17.78 3.04 2.71
CA GLN A 119 -18.36 1.72 2.38
C GLN A 119 -17.44 0.59 2.86
N PHE A 120 -16.12 0.68 2.63
CA PHE A 120 -15.15 -0.29 3.13
C PHE A 120 -15.13 -0.35 4.66
N PHE A 121 -15.17 0.80 5.33
CA PHE A 121 -15.25 0.88 6.79
C PHE A 121 -16.51 0.22 7.35
N LYS A 122 -17.67 0.48 6.73
CA LYS A 122 -18.97 -0.10 7.12
C LYS A 122 -19.12 -1.56 6.69
N LYS A 123 -18.16 -2.12 5.92
CA LYS A 123 -18.22 -3.46 5.34
C LYS A 123 -19.46 -3.66 4.46
N SER A 124 -19.95 -2.62 3.81
CA SER A 124 -21.11 -2.70 2.90
C SER A 124 -20.72 -3.08 1.46
N VAL A 125 -19.43 -3.15 1.15
CA VAL A 125 -18.92 -3.67 -0.11
C VAL A 125 -18.92 -5.20 -0.05
N GLU A 126 -19.65 -5.84 -0.93
CA GLU A 126 -19.58 -7.28 -1.10
C GLU A 126 -18.27 -7.66 -1.79
N ARG A 127 -17.60 -8.67 -1.25
CA ARG A 127 -16.29 -9.14 -1.76
C ARG A 127 -16.31 -10.65 -1.86
N GLU A 128 -15.94 -11.14 -3.02
CA GLU A 128 -15.86 -12.57 -3.29
C GLU A 128 -14.42 -12.94 -3.68
N TYR A 129 -13.95 -14.07 -3.17
CA TYR A 129 -12.61 -14.59 -3.44
C TYR A 129 -12.69 -16.07 -3.75
N TYR A 130 -11.91 -16.50 -4.74
CA TYR A 130 -11.68 -17.89 -5.06
C TYR A 130 -10.28 -18.29 -4.59
N ALA A 131 -10.17 -19.35 -3.81
CA ALA A 131 -8.91 -19.86 -3.32
C ALA A 131 -8.80 -21.38 -3.52
N LEU A 132 -7.66 -21.82 -4.04
CA LEU A 132 -7.30 -23.24 -4.05
C LEU A 132 -6.54 -23.54 -2.76
N VAL A 133 -7.03 -24.49 -1.97
CA VAL A 133 -6.44 -24.88 -0.69
C VAL A 133 -6.17 -26.37 -0.66
N TRP A 134 -5.11 -26.76 0.06
CA TRP A 134 -4.86 -28.16 0.39
C TRP A 134 -5.70 -28.52 1.61
N VAL A 135 -6.49 -29.59 1.49
CA VAL A 135 -7.19 -30.18 2.63
C VAL A 135 -6.36 -31.38 3.09
N MET A 136 -5.89 -31.35 4.34
CA MET A 136 -5.22 -32.49 5.00
C MET A 136 -6.24 -33.38 5.70
#